data_8c385ac658668aefe016fb85e8ec7d26
#
_entry.id   8c385ac658668aefe016fb85e8ec7d26
#
_cell.length_a   1.000
_cell.length_b   1.000
_cell.length_c   1.000
_cell.angle_alpha   90.00
_cell.angle_beta   90.00
_cell.angle_gamma   90.00
#
_symmetry.space_group_name_H-M   'P 1'
#
loop_
_entity.id
_entity.type
_entity.pdbx_description
1 polymer ?
#
loop_
_entity_poly.entity_id
_entity_poly.type
_entity_poly.pdbx_seq_one_letter_code
_entity_poly.pdbx_strand_id
1 'polypeptide(L)'
;MGIEVVSNEETNHVGVSNNDFKGMRMQDMVPKEAYHNIHNNLQKVISTGRGSTAHHELDVDGTLHYYENRIFPLDEEYVLIMCRDISERVATQQNLEIFKRILDRVSDSILAVSADGTLVYANRQFIEEYGVKGELGTQKIYDLPVSLNTKEQFDKRVQEIRDNGGNFAYRAKYTRVGETKLRVHQVSAFMIQNQGEEMIWFFTQDITDVIKNRDELRELNYLMDAILNNIPVYLFVKDPEDDFRYLYWNKAFASHSKIPASKALGRTDFEVFPEYENAEKFHRDDLELIRTRERMEMQETYVTATGEPRIVQTLKTLVPLEGRTPLIIGISWDITNIQNLSLIHI
;
A
#
# COMPACT_ATOMS: atom_id res chain seq x y z
N MET A 1 -30.51 52.70 10.03
CA MET A 1 -30.14 52.61 8.62
C MET A 1 -31.10 51.62 7.99
N GLY A 2 -31.91 52.02 7.05
CA GLY A 2 -32.78 51.13 6.26
C GLY A 2 -32.02 50.53 5.13
N ILE A 3 -32.38 49.33 4.69
CA ILE A 3 -31.75 48.65 3.56
C ILE A 3 -32.65 48.83 2.36
N GLU A 4 -32.10 49.35 1.29
CA GLU A 4 -32.68 49.33 -0.04
C GLU A 4 -31.96 48.27 -0.88
N VAL A 5 -32.68 47.21 -1.27
CA VAL A 5 -32.08 46.11 -2.02
C VAL A 5 -32.20 46.42 -3.51
N VAL A 6 -31.04 46.47 -4.16
CA VAL A 6 -30.92 46.48 -5.62
C VAL A 6 -30.31 45.15 -6.02
N SER A 7 -31.13 44.22 -6.47
CA SER A 7 -30.65 42.91 -6.92
C SER A 7 -30.83 42.75 -8.43
N ASN A 8 -29.83 42.19 -9.08
CA ASN A 8 -29.85 41.91 -10.53
C ASN A 8 -30.00 40.43 -10.86
N GLU A 9 -30.09 39.52 -9.88
CA GLU A 9 -30.22 38.08 -10.09
C GLU A 9 -31.20 37.43 -9.11
N GLU A 10 -32.01 36.51 -9.62
CA GLU A 10 -33.03 35.72 -8.89
C GLU A 10 -32.46 34.60 -8.00
N THR A 11 -31.22 34.70 -7.54
CA THR A 11 -30.63 33.63 -6.73
C THR A 11 -30.85 33.86 -5.24
N ASN A 12 -31.86 33.18 -4.73
CA ASN A 12 -32.19 33.08 -3.29
C ASN A 12 -31.18 32.18 -2.54
N HIS A 13 -29.97 32.66 -2.25
CA HIS A 13 -29.03 31.95 -1.41
C HIS A 13 -29.24 32.13 0.09
N VAL A 14 -30.15 33.06 0.52
CA VAL A 14 -30.39 33.33 1.93
C VAL A 14 -31.81 32.88 2.38
N GLY A 15 -32.55 32.19 1.51
CA GLY A 15 -33.91 31.69 1.84
C GLY A 15 -34.99 32.78 1.99
N VAL A 16 -34.70 34.04 1.66
CA VAL A 16 -35.58 35.17 1.78
C VAL A 16 -35.71 35.90 0.45
N SER A 17 -36.94 36.19 0.05
CA SER A 17 -37.22 36.89 -1.21
C SER A 17 -36.63 38.32 -1.20
N ASN A 18 -36.15 38.79 -2.35
CA ASN A 18 -35.60 40.15 -2.50
C ASN A 18 -36.55 41.27 -1.99
N ASN A 19 -37.86 41.02 -2.01
CA ASN A 19 -38.86 41.97 -1.51
C ASN A 19 -38.97 42.03 0.04
N ASP A 20 -38.50 40.95 0.70
CA ASP A 20 -38.62 40.84 2.17
C ASP A 20 -37.49 41.57 2.91
N PHE A 21 -36.41 41.94 2.20
CA PHE A 21 -35.30 42.69 2.81
C PHE A 21 -35.52 44.18 2.90
N LYS A 22 -36.44 44.72 2.11
CA LYS A 22 -36.64 46.17 2.01
C LYS A 22 -37.16 46.73 3.33
N GLY A 23 -36.41 47.63 3.96
CA GLY A 23 -36.76 48.26 5.24
C GLY A 23 -36.35 47.47 6.47
N MET A 24 -35.81 46.24 6.33
CA MET A 24 -35.25 45.50 7.48
C MET A 24 -33.96 46.14 7.99
N ARG A 25 -33.64 45.88 9.27
CA ARG A 25 -32.34 46.25 9.81
C ARG A 25 -31.34 45.09 9.56
N MET A 26 -30.10 45.42 9.23
CA MET A 26 -29.06 44.41 8.98
C MET A 26 -28.90 43.42 10.14
N GLN A 27 -29.03 43.89 11.39
CA GLN A 27 -28.97 43.04 12.59
C GLN A 27 -30.04 41.96 12.66
N ASP A 28 -31.14 42.14 11.91
CA ASP A 28 -32.27 41.21 11.90
C ASP A 28 -32.18 40.20 10.73
N MET A 29 -31.20 40.44 9.83
CA MET A 29 -31.01 39.66 8.60
C MET A 29 -29.86 38.64 8.70
N VAL A 30 -28.89 38.87 9.54
CA VAL A 30 -27.67 38.03 9.64
C VAL A 30 -27.41 37.66 11.10
N PRO A 31 -26.78 36.50 11.37
CA PRO A 31 -26.37 36.11 12.71
C PRO A 31 -25.52 37.18 13.39
N LYS A 32 -25.56 37.24 14.72
CA LYS A 32 -24.85 38.25 15.50
C LYS A 32 -23.36 38.39 15.20
N GLU A 33 -22.69 37.27 14.94
CA GLU A 33 -21.26 37.27 14.63
C GLU A 33 -20.97 37.87 13.25
N ALA A 34 -21.74 37.50 12.25
CA ALA A 34 -21.66 38.07 10.90
C ALA A 34 -22.01 39.57 10.93
N TYR A 35 -23.08 39.96 11.67
CA TYR A 35 -23.42 41.34 11.85
C TYR A 35 -22.27 42.16 12.45
N HIS A 36 -21.63 41.67 13.50
CA HIS A 36 -20.51 42.38 14.16
C HIS A 36 -19.35 42.63 13.18
N ASN A 37 -19.00 41.66 12.37
CA ASN A 37 -17.93 41.79 11.40
C ASN A 37 -18.29 42.81 10.29
N ILE A 38 -19.49 42.70 9.73
CA ILE A 38 -19.97 43.62 8.69
C ILE A 38 -20.08 45.01 9.25
N HIS A 39 -20.65 45.19 10.47
CA HIS A 39 -20.83 46.46 11.14
C HIS A 39 -19.51 47.20 11.41
N ASN A 40 -18.49 46.49 11.90
CA ASN A 40 -17.17 47.08 12.12
C ASN A 40 -16.52 47.57 10.82
N ASN A 41 -16.64 46.80 9.73
CA ASN A 41 -16.18 47.24 8.44
C ASN A 41 -16.99 48.41 7.87
N LEU A 42 -18.29 48.43 8.10
CA LEU A 42 -19.17 49.54 7.76
C LEU A 42 -18.73 50.84 8.45
N GLN A 43 -18.51 50.81 9.78
CA GLN A 43 -18.02 51.95 10.53
C GLN A 43 -16.67 52.47 10.01
N LYS A 44 -15.80 51.56 9.65
CA LYS A 44 -14.52 51.90 9.02
C LYS A 44 -14.71 52.61 7.67
N VAL A 45 -15.61 52.11 6.80
CA VAL A 45 -15.94 52.76 5.51
C VAL A 45 -16.49 54.16 5.71
N ILE A 46 -17.43 54.33 6.61
CA ILE A 46 -18.05 55.62 6.95
C ILE A 46 -16.99 56.61 7.47
N SER A 47 -16.10 56.18 8.38
CA SER A 47 -15.10 57.09 8.98
C SER A 47 -13.94 57.44 8.06
N THR A 48 -13.58 56.53 7.12
CA THR A 48 -12.41 56.74 6.25
C THR A 48 -12.75 57.18 4.82
N GLY A 49 -14.02 57.04 4.43
CA GLY A 49 -14.46 57.28 3.04
C GLY A 49 -13.86 56.29 2.03
N ARG A 50 -13.26 55.16 2.49
CA ARG A 50 -12.63 54.13 1.64
C ARG A 50 -13.35 52.80 1.73
N GLY A 51 -13.50 52.11 0.62
CA GLY A 51 -14.11 50.77 0.60
C GLY A 51 -13.39 49.76 1.49
N SER A 52 -14.13 48.80 2.00
CA SER A 52 -13.63 47.69 2.83
C SER A 52 -14.25 46.36 2.39
N THR A 53 -13.57 45.25 2.68
CA THR A 53 -14.09 43.90 2.44
C THR A 53 -14.20 43.16 3.76
N ALA A 54 -15.33 42.52 3.99
CA ALA A 54 -15.60 41.66 5.16
C ALA A 54 -15.97 40.25 4.68
N HIS A 55 -15.46 39.25 5.35
CA HIS A 55 -15.84 37.85 5.11
C HIS A 55 -16.59 37.31 6.33
N HIS A 56 -17.62 36.53 6.10
CA HIS A 56 -18.32 35.83 7.17
C HIS A 56 -18.83 34.48 6.72
N GLU A 57 -19.10 33.65 7.71
CA GLU A 57 -19.69 32.33 7.54
C GLU A 57 -21.16 32.38 7.96
N LEU A 58 -21.99 31.62 7.28
CA LEU A 58 -23.40 31.48 7.60
C LEU A 58 -23.78 30.00 7.48
N ASP A 59 -24.37 29.46 8.55
CA ASP A 59 -24.99 28.14 8.49
C ASP A 59 -26.41 28.30 7.93
N VAL A 60 -26.64 27.68 6.78
CA VAL A 60 -27.95 27.63 6.11
C VAL A 60 -28.36 26.16 6.06
N ASP A 61 -29.38 25.79 6.81
CA ASP A 61 -29.93 24.43 6.87
C ASP A 61 -28.89 23.32 7.18
N GLY A 62 -27.92 23.62 8.05
CA GLY A 62 -26.83 22.71 8.44
C GLY A 62 -25.67 22.67 7.44
N THR A 63 -25.67 23.56 6.43
CA THR A 63 -24.58 23.71 5.47
C THR A 63 -23.88 25.05 5.68
N LEU A 64 -22.55 25.02 5.85
CA LEU A 64 -21.76 26.23 6.06
C LEU A 64 -21.46 26.90 4.72
N HIS A 65 -21.93 28.13 4.56
CA HIS A 65 -21.69 29.00 3.42
C HIS A 65 -20.72 30.13 3.77
N TYR A 66 -19.91 30.53 2.82
CA TYR A 66 -18.92 31.60 2.96
C TYR A 66 -19.30 32.78 2.09
N TYR A 67 -19.37 33.96 2.69
CA TYR A 67 -19.75 35.18 1.99
C TYR A 67 -18.65 36.25 2.05
N GLU A 68 -18.43 36.93 0.91
CA GLU A 68 -17.60 38.13 0.80
C GLU A 68 -18.52 39.35 0.66
N ASN A 69 -18.43 40.28 1.58
CA ASN A 69 -19.15 41.56 1.53
C ASN A 69 -18.16 42.66 1.16
N ARG A 70 -18.34 43.28 0.01
CA ARG A 70 -17.62 44.47 -0.39
C ARG A 70 -18.48 45.69 -0.07
N ILE A 71 -17.95 46.59 0.75
CA ILE A 71 -18.65 47.77 1.29
C ILE A 71 -17.97 49.01 0.68
N PHE A 72 -18.76 49.83 0.01
CA PHE A 72 -18.29 51.08 -0.61
C PHE A 72 -19.11 52.24 -0.14
N PRO A 73 -18.51 53.42 0.13
CA PRO A 73 -19.26 54.65 0.36
C PRO A 73 -19.92 55.05 -0.96
N LEU A 74 -21.21 55.33 -0.95
CA LEU A 74 -21.94 55.83 -2.12
C LEU A 74 -22.04 57.35 -2.07
N ASP A 75 -22.43 57.89 -0.92
CA ASP A 75 -22.48 59.31 -0.56
C ASP A 75 -22.36 59.50 0.95
N GLU A 76 -22.72 60.68 1.48
CA GLU A 76 -22.65 60.98 2.91
C GLU A 76 -23.67 60.21 3.77
N GLU A 77 -24.75 59.69 3.15
CA GLU A 77 -25.85 59.01 3.86
C GLU A 77 -25.93 57.53 3.53
N TYR A 78 -25.39 57.11 2.38
CA TYR A 78 -25.55 55.73 1.87
C TYR A 78 -24.23 55.00 1.64
N VAL A 79 -24.27 53.71 1.85
CA VAL A 79 -23.20 52.77 1.50
C VAL A 79 -23.75 51.64 0.63
N LEU A 80 -22.99 51.19 -0.30
CA LEU A 80 -23.28 50.03 -1.14
C LEU A 80 -22.59 48.81 -0.51
N ILE A 81 -23.36 47.75 -0.22
CA ILE A 81 -22.82 46.45 0.21
C ILE A 81 -23.14 45.44 -0.89
N MET A 82 -22.09 44.89 -1.47
CA MET A 82 -22.17 43.79 -2.46
C MET A 82 -21.83 42.51 -1.73
N CYS A 83 -22.80 41.61 -1.56
CA CYS A 83 -22.62 40.30 -0.97
C CYS A 83 -22.44 39.25 -2.08
N ARG A 84 -21.39 38.46 -1.99
CA ARG A 84 -21.09 37.38 -2.93
C ARG A 84 -20.89 36.08 -2.17
N ASP A 85 -21.57 35.02 -2.58
CA ASP A 85 -21.28 33.68 -2.12
C ASP A 85 -19.95 33.22 -2.74
N ILE A 86 -19.01 32.84 -1.89
CA ILE A 86 -17.67 32.34 -2.26
C ILE A 86 -17.46 30.91 -1.78
N SER A 87 -18.51 30.18 -1.39
CA SER A 87 -18.42 28.84 -0.81
C SER A 87 -17.74 27.86 -1.74
N GLU A 88 -18.09 27.84 -3.02
CA GLU A 88 -17.46 26.97 -4.03
C GLU A 88 -15.96 27.26 -4.17
N ARG A 89 -15.58 28.55 -4.17
CA ARG A 89 -14.17 28.95 -4.25
C ARG A 89 -13.39 28.54 -3.01
N VAL A 90 -13.97 28.72 -1.82
CA VAL A 90 -13.35 28.30 -0.55
C VAL A 90 -13.22 26.77 -0.48
N ALA A 91 -14.28 26.04 -0.84
CA ALA A 91 -14.26 24.59 -0.86
C ALA A 91 -13.19 24.05 -1.85
N THR A 92 -13.09 24.64 -3.04
CA THR A 92 -12.06 24.28 -4.04
C THR A 92 -10.65 24.53 -3.48
N GLN A 93 -10.44 25.67 -2.84
CA GLN A 93 -9.14 26.03 -2.25
C GLN A 93 -8.79 25.09 -1.10
N GLN A 94 -9.74 24.77 -0.21
CA GLN A 94 -9.55 23.82 0.88
C GLN A 94 -9.23 22.41 0.36
N ASN A 95 -9.95 21.95 -0.66
CA ASN A 95 -9.68 20.67 -1.29
C ASN A 95 -8.27 20.60 -1.88
N LEU A 96 -7.82 21.64 -2.58
CA LEU A 96 -6.45 21.71 -3.10
C LEU A 96 -5.40 21.66 -1.98
N GLU A 97 -5.62 22.34 -0.87
CA GLU A 97 -4.73 22.28 0.28
C GLU A 97 -4.70 20.89 0.94
N ILE A 98 -5.87 20.24 1.06
CA ILE A 98 -5.97 18.87 1.56
C ILE A 98 -5.21 17.92 0.63
N PHE A 99 -5.41 17.99 -0.68
CA PHE A 99 -4.68 17.18 -1.66
C PHE A 99 -3.17 17.36 -1.54
N LYS A 100 -2.72 18.61 -1.46
CA LYS A 100 -1.29 18.90 -1.28
C LYS A 100 -0.75 18.29 0.01
N ARG A 101 -1.46 18.44 1.13
CA ARG A 101 -1.05 17.83 2.42
C ARG A 101 -1.03 16.30 2.38
N ILE A 102 -1.96 15.68 1.65
CA ILE A 102 -1.97 14.22 1.45
C ILE A 102 -0.74 13.80 0.65
N LEU A 103 -0.49 14.44 -0.48
CA LEU A 103 0.66 14.12 -1.33
C LEU A 103 2.00 14.32 -0.60
N ASP A 104 2.10 15.33 0.27
CA ASP A 104 3.30 15.59 1.07
C ASP A 104 3.51 14.59 2.23
N ARG A 105 2.47 13.82 2.60
CA ARG A 105 2.57 12.78 3.65
C ARG A 105 2.78 11.38 3.10
N VAL A 106 2.63 11.18 1.79
CA VAL A 106 2.92 9.90 1.15
C VAL A 106 4.43 9.65 1.20
N SER A 107 4.81 8.43 1.54
CA SER A 107 6.22 7.99 1.59
C SER A 107 6.83 7.79 0.21
N ASP A 108 6.02 7.73 -0.83
CA ASP A 108 6.47 7.62 -2.21
C ASP A 108 6.85 8.99 -2.77
N SER A 109 7.89 9.05 -3.57
CA SER A 109 8.30 10.27 -4.27
C SER A 109 7.39 10.53 -5.46
N ILE A 110 6.73 11.70 -5.47
CA ILE A 110 5.78 12.10 -6.50
C ILE A 110 6.26 13.39 -7.15
N LEU A 111 6.29 13.39 -8.47
CA LEU A 111 6.61 14.59 -9.26
C LEU A 111 5.79 14.67 -10.53
N ALA A 112 5.63 15.88 -11.04
CA ALA A 112 5.10 16.15 -12.37
C ALA A 112 6.05 17.04 -13.16
N VAL A 113 6.21 16.72 -14.43
CA VAL A 113 7.01 17.50 -15.38
C VAL A 113 6.19 17.81 -16.63
N SER A 114 6.53 18.92 -17.27
CA SER A 114 6.04 19.24 -18.62
C SER A 114 6.74 18.38 -19.67
N ALA A 115 6.25 18.40 -20.90
CA ALA A 115 6.80 17.61 -22.01
C ALA A 115 8.27 17.91 -22.30
N ASP A 116 8.76 19.09 -21.95
CA ASP A 116 10.17 19.48 -22.09
C ASP A 116 11.04 19.15 -20.86
N GLY A 117 10.47 18.46 -19.87
CA GLY A 117 11.14 18.02 -18.65
C GLY A 117 11.20 19.07 -17.54
N THR A 118 10.51 20.20 -17.65
CA THR A 118 10.43 21.21 -16.58
C THR A 118 9.66 20.65 -15.38
N LEU A 119 10.22 20.74 -14.19
CA LEU A 119 9.61 20.27 -12.95
C LEU A 119 8.45 21.20 -12.54
N VAL A 120 7.22 20.74 -12.69
CA VAL A 120 6.00 21.51 -12.39
C VAL A 120 5.53 21.28 -10.96
N TYR A 121 5.64 20.05 -10.49
CA TYR A 121 5.27 19.66 -9.13
C TYR A 121 6.28 18.65 -8.57
N ALA A 122 6.51 18.72 -7.27
CA ALA A 122 7.23 17.70 -6.52
C ALA A 122 6.68 17.69 -5.09
N ASN A 123 6.39 16.50 -4.55
CA ASN A 123 6.03 16.39 -3.16
C ASN A 123 7.27 16.49 -2.25
N ARG A 124 7.02 16.64 -0.96
CA ARG A 124 8.09 16.76 0.04
C ARG A 124 9.08 15.59 -0.01
N GLN A 125 8.59 14.36 -0.17
CA GLN A 125 9.43 13.16 -0.25
C GLN A 125 10.42 13.23 -1.41
N PHE A 126 9.96 13.63 -2.61
CA PHE A 126 10.83 13.79 -3.77
C PHE A 126 11.90 14.87 -3.55
N ILE A 127 11.50 16.02 -2.99
CA ILE A 127 12.41 17.14 -2.73
C ILE A 127 13.54 16.72 -1.77
N GLU A 128 13.20 16.02 -0.68
CA GLU A 128 14.17 15.55 0.30
C GLU A 128 15.07 14.43 -0.26
N GLU A 129 14.49 13.50 -1.01
CA GLU A 129 15.21 12.33 -1.53
C GLU A 129 16.21 12.69 -2.63
N TYR A 130 15.84 13.58 -3.54
CA TYR A 130 16.66 13.94 -4.70
C TYR A 130 17.37 15.29 -4.55
N GLY A 131 17.22 15.95 -3.40
CA GLY A 131 17.93 17.17 -3.08
C GLY A 131 17.56 18.35 -3.98
N VAL A 132 16.30 18.47 -4.37
CA VAL A 132 15.79 19.57 -5.21
C VAL A 132 15.99 20.90 -4.49
N LYS A 133 16.65 21.86 -5.15
CA LYS A 133 16.94 23.19 -4.60
C LYS A 133 16.40 24.27 -5.51
N GLY A 134 15.73 25.28 -4.93
CA GLY A 134 15.17 26.40 -5.69
C GLY A 134 13.70 26.24 -6.02
N GLU A 135 13.20 27.14 -6.88
CA GLU A 135 11.78 27.17 -7.26
C GLU A 135 11.45 26.10 -8.32
N LEU A 136 10.31 25.43 -8.13
CA LEU A 136 9.72 24.59 -9.16
C LEU A 136 9.39 25.45 -10.40
N GLY A 137 9.51 24.87 -11.58
CA GLY A 137 9.31 25.61 -12.84
C GLY A 137 10.59 26.15 -13.49
N THR A 138 11.71 26.18 -12.75
CA THR A 138 13.01 26.61 -13.29
C THR A 138 13.98 25.45 -13.53
N GLN A 139 13.71 24.28 -13.00
CA GLN A 139 14.59 23.11 -13.05
C GLN A 139 14.08 22.06 -14.02
N LYS A 140 15.00 21.37 -14.66
CA LYS A 140 14.70 20.23 -15.50
C LYS A 140 14.96 18.91 -14.74
N ILE A 141 14.11 17.92 -14.96
CA ILE A 141 14.26 16.61 -14.31
C ILE A 141 15.61 15.96 -14.62
N TYR A 142 16.14 16.15 -15.80
CA TYR A 142 17.43 15.57 -16.21
C TYR A 142 18.66 16.32 -15.68
N ASP A 143 18.48 17.47 -15.01
CA ASP A 143 19.53 18.16 -14.25
C ASP A 143 19.62 17.67 -12.79
N LEU A 144 18.65 16.84 -12.38
CA LEU A 144 18.62 16.24 -11.05
C LEU A 144 19.38 14.91 -11.03
N PRO A 145 19.88 14.46 -9.88
CA PRO A 145 20.56 13.17 -9.72
C PRO A 145 19.56 12.00 -9.75
N VAL A 146 18.75 11.93 -10.79
CA VAL A 146 17.76 10.86 -11.02
C VAL A 146 18.26 9.88 -12.08
N SER A 147 17.55 8.76 -12.27
CA SER A 147 17.89 7.77 -13.28
C SER A 147 17.77 8.29 -14.73
N LEU A 148 17.01 9.36 -14.95
CA LEU A 148 16.86 10.07 -16.23
C LEU A 148 17.76 11.31 -16.25
N ASN A 149 19.06 11.12 -16.20
CA ASN A 149 20.04 12.18 -16.00
C ASN A 149 20.54 12.86 -17.29
N THR A 150 19.91 12.60 -18.42
CA THR A 150 20.15 13.29 -19.69
C THR A 150 18.84 13.57 -20.41
N LYS A 151 18.82 14.66 -21.19
CA LYS A 151 17.64 15.03 -22.01
C LYS A 151 17.25 13.89 -22.96
N GLU A 152 18.22 13.24 -23.58
CA GLU A 152 17.97 12.13 -24.51
C GLU A 152 17.28 10.94 -23.82
N GLN A 153 17.68 10.57 -22.61
CA GLN A 153 17.03 9.53 -21.82
C GLN A 153 15.62 9.92 -21.43
N PHE A 154 15.40 11.20 -21.09
CA PHE A 154 14.08 11.72 -20.79
C PHE A 154 13.17 11.66 -22.03
N ASP A 155 13.61 12.19 -23.16
CA ASP A 155 12.84 12.21 -24.41
C ASP A 155 12.47 10.78 -24.86
N LYS A 156 13.41 9.83 -24.73
CA LYS A 156 13.14 8.41 -24.99
C LYS A 156 12.06 7.85 -24.04
N ARG A 157 12.13 8.18 -22.78
CA ARG A 157 11.13 7.74 -21.78
C ARG A 157 9.74 8.31 -22.06
N VAL A 158 9.68 9.59 -22.44
CA VAL A 158 8.41 10.23 -22.85
C VAL A 158 7.81 9.52 -24.05
N GLN A 159 8.64 9.14 -25.03
CA GLN A 159 8.16 8.39 -26.20
C GLN A 159 7.64 7.01 -25.81
N GLU A 160 8.36 6.28 -24.95
CA GLU A 160 7.89 4.98 -24.42
C GLU A 160 6.54 5.08 -23.69
N ILE A 161 6.32 6.17 -22.91
CA ILE A 161 5.04 6.42 -22.25
C ILE A 161 3.92 6.62 -23.27
N ARG A 162 4.18 7.42 -24.33
CA ARG A 162 3.21 7.65 -25.42
C ARG A 162 2.85 6.36 -26.15
N ASP A 163 3.86 5.57 -26.52
CA ASP A 163 3.69 4.30 -27.24
C ASP A 163 2.90 3.26 -26.43
N ASN A 164 2.93 3.36 -25.10
CA ASN A 164 2.16 2.53 -24.16
C ASN A 164 0.83 3.15 -23.73
N GLY A 165 0.26 4.05 -24.53
CA GLY A 165 -1.05 4.63 -24.25
C GLY A 165 -1.09 5.59 -23.06
N GLY A 166 0.02 6.27 -22.78
CA GLY A 166 0.13 7.26 -21.72
C GLY A 166 0.46 6.70 -20.32
N ASN A 167 0.68 5.37 -20.18
CA ASN A 167 1.05 4.73 -18.93
C ASN A 167 2.28 3.85 -19.12
N PHE A 168 3.26 3.95 -18.22
CA PHE A 168 4.46 3.13 -18.29
C PHE A 168 5.05 2.88 -16.90
N ALA A 169 5.43 1.64 -16.61
CA ALA A 169 6.07 1.30 -15.34
C ALA A 169 7.42 0.61 -15.58
N TYR A 170 8.44 0.98 -14.81
CA TYR A 170 9.77 0.43 -14.91
C TYR A 170 10.50 0.42 -13.55
N ARG A 171 11.62 -0.31 -13.49
CA ARG A 171 12.50 -0.27 -12.32
C ARG A 171 13.74 0.54 -12.64
N ALA A 172 14.10 1.41 -11.73
CA ALA A 172 15.30 2.22 -11.79
C ALA A 172 16.22 1.92 -10.61
N LYS A 173 17.53 1.92 -10.84
CA LYS A 173 18.53 1.91 -9.78
C LYS A 173 18.94 3.33 -9.47
N TYR A 174 18.99 3.66 -8.21
CA TYR A 174 19.23 5.00 -7.74
C TYR A 174 20.06 5.01 -6.45
N THR A 175 20.83 6.07 -6.26
CA THR A 175 21.55 6.33 -5.01
C THR A 175 21.10 7.68 -4.46
N ARG A 176 20.55 7.70 -3.24
CA ARG A 176 20.07 8.94 -2.61
C ARG A 176 21.21 9.93 -2.43
N VAL A 177 20.91 11.22 -2.58
CA VAL A 177 21.90 12.30 -2.38
C VAL A 177 22.53 12.20 -0.99
N GLY A 178 23.87 12.10 -0.95
CA GLY A 178 24.63 11.95 0.29
C GLY A 178 24.76 10.50 0.81
N GLU A 179 24.16 9.52 0.14
CA GLU A 179 24.31 8.09 0.45
C GLU A 179 25.17 7.38 -0.61
N THR A 180 25.75 6.24 -0.24
CA THR A 180 26.47 5.34 -1.18
C THR A 180 25.66 4.07 -1.49
N LYS A 181 24.55 3.85 -0.75
CA LYS A 181 23.71 2.65 -0.90
C LYS A 181 22.88 2.74 -2.17
N LEU A 182 23.04 1.75 -3.05
CA LEU A 182 22.20 1.61 -4.23
C LEU A 182 20.80 1.11 -3.82
N ARG A 183 19.79 1.81 -4.29
CA ARG A 183 18.36 1.50 -4.07
C ARG A 183 17.71 1.07 -5.38
N VAL A 184 16.62 0.35 -5.27
CA VAL A 184 15.80 -0.05 -6.41
C VAL A 184 14.42 0.58 -6.26
N HIS A 185 14.07 1.41 -7.23
CA HIS A 185 12.78 2.10 -7.27
C HIS A 185 11.87 1.47 -8.32
N GLN A 186 10.61 1.27 -7.96
CA GLN A 186 9.54 1.05 -8.91
C GLN A 186 9.00 2.43 -9.31
N VAL A 187 9.08 2.74 -10.59
CA VAL A 187 8.59 4.01 -11.14
C VAL A 187 7.37 3.74 -11.99
N SER A 188 6.28 4.44 -11.70
CA SER A 188 5.06 4.46 -12.52
C SER A 188 4.89 5.85 -13.10
N ALA A 189 4.76 5.95 -14.41
CA ALA A 189 4.63 7.22 -15.14
C ALA A 189 3.28 7.29 -15.84
N PHE A 190 2.62 8.45 -15.74
CA PHE A 190 1.33 8.73 -16.38
C PHE A 190 1.41 10.04 -17.15
N MET A 191 0.85 10.04 -18.35
CA MET A 191 0.70 11.25 -19.15
C MET A 191 -0.72 11.77 -19.03
N ILE A 192 -0.87 13.04 -18.68
CA ILE A 192 -2.17 13.72 -18.55
C ILE A 192 -2.11 14.97 -19.42
N GLN A 193 -3.18 15.22 -20.17
CA GLN A 193 -3.35 16.50 -20.88
C GLN A 193 -4.09 17.48 -19.96
N ASN A 194 -3.50 18.67 -19.77
CA ASN A 194 -4.10 19.75 -19.00
C ASN A 194 -4.07 21.02 -19.85
N GLN A 195 -5.24 21.54 -20.21
CA GLN A 195 -5.40 22.78 -21.05
C GLN A 195 -4.59 22.76 -22.35
N GLY A 196 -4.42 21.58 -22.97
CA GLY A 196 -3.67 21.40 -24.22
C GLY A 196 -2.17 21.18 -24.03
N GLU A 197 -1.65 21.23 -22.81
CA GLU A 197 -0.27 20.88 -22.48
C GLU A 197 -0.16 19.47 -21.92
N GLU A 198 0.86 18.73 -22.36
CA GLU A 198 1.16 17.40 -21.81
C GLU A 198 1.94 17.55 -20.51
N MET A 199 1.44 16.90 -19.46
CA MET A 199 2.12 16.75 -18.18
C MET A 199 2.38 15.25 -17.91
N ILE A 200 3.56 14.94 -17.43
CA ILE A 200 3.95 13.57 -17.11
C ILE A 200 4.14 13.50 -15.59
N TRP A 201 3.35 12.65 -14.96
CA TRP A 201 3.43 12.35 -13.54
C TRP A 201 4.25 11.09 -13.30
N PHE A 202 5.15 11.15 -12.34
CA PHE A 202 5.94 10.00 -11.89
C PHE A 202 5.64 9.73 -10.42
N PHE A 203 5.36 8.48 -10.13
CA PHE A 203 5.23 7.93 -8.78
C PHE A 203 6.36 6.94 -8.59
N THR A 204 7.18 7.19 -7.58
CA THR A 204 8.41 6.41 -7.36
C THR A 204 8.41 5.84 -5.97
N GLN A 205 8.41 4.51 -5.88
CA GLN A 205 8.41 3.75 -4.64
C GLN A 205 9.76 3.05 -4.46
N ASP A 206 10.40 3.21 -3.30
CA ASP A 206 11.57 2.42 -2.93
C ASP A 206 11.14 0.98 -2.59
N ILE A 207 11.54 0.03 -3.43
CA ILE A 207 11.24 -1.39 -3.26
C ILE A 207 12.49 -2.21 -2.86
N THR A 208 13.55 -1.54 -2.42
CA THR A 208 14.85 -2.17 -2.10
C THR A 208 14.68 -3.27 -1.06
N ASP A 209 14.02 -2.97 0.06
CA ASP A 209 13.85 -3.94 1.13
C ASP A 209 12.87 -5.06 0.74
N VAL A 210 11.85 -4.75 -0.08
CA VAL A 210 10.92 -5.77 -0.61
C VAL A 210 11.66 -6.78 -1.48
N ILE A 211 12.55 -6.31 -2.36
CA ILE A 211 13.38 -7.18 -3.21
C ILE A 211 14.34 -7.98 -2.35
N LYS A 212 15.04 -7.34 -1.41
CA LYS A 212 16.00 -7.98 -0.52
C LYS A 212 15.35 -9.10 0.29
N ASN A 213 14.23 -8.80 0.97
CA ASN A 213 13.50 -9.79 1.77
C ASN A 213 13.01 -10.97 0.91
N ARG A 214 12.52 -10.69 -0.30
CA ARG A 214 12.11 -11.74 -1.22
C ARG A 214 13.27 -12.63 -1.64
N ASP A 215 14.43 -12.04 -1.92
CA ASP A 215 15.60 -12.79 -2.39
C ASP A 215 16.20 -13.58 -1.21
N GLU A 216 16.23 -13.04 0.01
CA GLU A 216 16.60 -13.77 1.24
C GLU A 216 15.67 -14.96 1.51
N LEU A 217 14.34 -14.78 1.37
CA LEU A 217 13.39 -15.87 1.52
C LEU A 217 13.60 -16.97 0.45
N ARG A 218 13.92 -16.59 -0.78
CA ARG A 218 14.22 -17.56 -1.85
C ARG A 218 15.50 -18.34 -1.56
N GLU A 219 16.54 -17.66 -1.09
CA GLU A 219 17.81 -18.29 -0.73
C GLU A 219 17.61 -19.26 0.45
N LEU A 220 16.87 -18.84 1.48
CA LEU A 220 16.53 -19.68 2.62
C LEU A 220 15.74 -20.92 2.19
N ASN A 221 14.72 -20.76 1.36
CA ASN A 221 13.93 -21.88 0.85
C ASN A 221 14.80 -22.84 0.01
N TYR A 222 15.67 -22.30 -0.85
CA TYR A 222 16.61 -23.13 -1.63
C TYR A 222 17.58 -23.91 -0.72
N LEU A 223 18.13 -23.25 0.31
CA LEU A 223 18.99 -23.90 1.28
C LEU A 223 18.27 -24.99 2.07
N MET A 224 17.05 -24.72 2.55
CA MET A 224 16.20 -25.69 3.22
C MET A 224 15.93 -26.91 2.33
N ASP A 225 15.52 -26.70 1.09
CA ASP A 225 15.28 -27.79 0.15
C ASP A 225 16.55 -28.60 -0.14
N ALA A 226 17.69 -27.92 -0.30
CA ALA A 226 18.96 -28.57 -0.52
C ALA A 226 19.37 -29.44 0.70
N ILE A 227 19.22 -28.94 1.92
CA ILE A 227 19.51 -29.69 3.14
C ILE A 227 18.56 -30.89 3.24
N LEU A 228 17.25 -30.67 3.22
CA LEU A 228 16.24 -31.69 3.45
C LEU A 228 16.26 -32.81 2.40
N ASN A 229 16.67 -32.49 1.16
CA ASN A 229 16.79 -33.47 0.09
C ASN A 229 18.14 -34.22 0.04
N ASN A 230 19.17 -33.74 0.76
CA ASN A 230 20.49 -34.40 0.79
C ASN A 230 20.79 -35.13 2.11
N ILE A 231 19.98 -34.94 3.18
CA ILE A 231 20.12 -35.74 4.40
C ILE A 231 19.66 -37.17 4.14
N PRO A 232 20.37 -38.18 4.69
CA PRO A 232 20.04 -39.59 4.50
C PRO A 232 18.94 -40.07 5.46
N VAL A 233 17.89 -39.27 5.62
CA VAL A 233 16.69 -39.60 6.40
C VAL A 233 15.46 -39.45 5.54
N TYR A 234 14.43 -40.24 5.84
CA TYR A 234 13.13 -40.17 5.18
C TYR A 234 12.28 -39.16 5.93
N LEU A 235 11.98 -38.04 5.31
CA LEU A 235 11.27 -36.92 5.92
C LEU A 235 9.94 -36.68 5.24
N PHE A 236 8.90 -36.54 6.05
CA PHE A 236 7.59 -36.09 5.59
C PHE A 236 6.95 -35.11 6.58
N VAL A 237 6.02 -34.31 6.08
CA VAL A 237 5.17 -33.42 6.87
C VAL A 237 3.72 -33.63 6.46
N LYS A 238 2.80 -33.69 7.43
CA LYS A 238 1.35 -33.80 7.18
C LYS A 238 0.59 -32.68 7.87
N ASP A 239 -0.53 -32.30 7.27
CA ASP A 239 -1.47 -31.35 7.83
C ASP A 239 -2.70 -32.04 8.42
N PRO A 240 -2.87 -32.03 9.74
CA PRO A 240 -4.06 -32.61 10.38
C PRO A 240 -5.37 -31.87 10.06
N GLU A 241 -5.31 -30.58 9.73
CA GLU A 241 -6.50 -29.80 9.35
C GLU A 241 -6.97 -30.10 7.93
N ASP A 242 -6.07 -30.59 7.07
CA ASP A 242 -6.36 -31.02 5.71
C ASP A 242 -6.29 -32.55 5.57
N ASP A 243 -7.07 -33.25 6.40
CA ASP A 243 -7.21 -34.71 6.36
C ASP A 243 -5.88 -35.48 6.36
N PHE A 244 -4.89 -34.99 7.10
CA PHE A 244 -3.55 -35.57 7.18
C PHE A 244 -2.83 -35.68 5.84
N ARG A 245 -3.10 -34.80 4.87
CA ARG A 245 -2.43 -34.78 3.58
C ARG A 245 -0.98 -34.42 3.72
N TYR A 246 -0.13 -35.03 2.87
CA TYR A 246 1.28 -34.75 2.82
C TYR A 246 1.55 -33.35 2.29
N LEU A 247 2.19 -32.49 3.08
CA LEU A 247 2.70 -31.18 2.67
C LEU A 247 4.15 -31.23 2.20
N TYR A 248 4.91 -32.16 2.71
CA TYR A 248 6.31 -32.33 2.35
C TYR A 248 6.71 -33.80 2.28
N TRP A 249 7.61 -34.12 1.35
CA TRP A 249 8.10 -35.47 1.07
C TRP A 249 9.48 -35.34 0.44
N ASN A 250 10.57 -35.65 1.18
CA ASN A 250 11.92 -35.44 0.66
C ASN A 250 12.36 -36.54 -0.34
N LYS A 251 13.44 -36.23 -1.05
CA LYS A 251 14.00 -37.14 -2.07
C LYS A 251 14.42 -38.48 -1.52
N ALA A 252 14.96 -38.53 -0.29
CA ALA A 252 15.35 -39.78 0.35
C ALA A 252 14.13 -40.68 0.57
N PHE A 253 13.01 -40.13 1.06
CA PHE A 253 11.78 -40.89 1.25
C PHE A 253 11.17 -41.33 -0.08
N ALA A 254 11.17 -40.45 -1.11
CA ALA A 254 10.72 -40.81 -2.44
C ALA A 254 11.53 -41.97 -3.04
N SER A 255 12.85 -42.01 -2.84
CA SER A 255 13.72 -43.07 -3.30
C SER A 255 13.50 -44.37 -2.56
N HIS A 256 13.27 -44.30 -1.24
CA HIS A 256 13.01 -45.44 -0.37
C HIS A 256 11.64 -46.08 -0.67
N SER A 257 10.57 -45.28 -0.64
CA SER A 257 9.20 -45.77 -0.88
C SER A 257 8.90 -46.11 -2.33
N LYS A 258 9.75 -45.72 -3.28
CA LYS A 258 9.51 -45.73 -4.73
C LYS A 258 8.31 -44.90 -5.18
N ILE A 259 7.87 -43.98 -4.33
CA ILE A 259 6.76 -43.07 -4.59
C ILE A 259 7.32 -41.64 -4.74
N PRO A 260 7.29 -41.07 -5.94
CA PRO A 260 7.79 -39.72 -6.15
C PRO A 260 6.93 -38.70 -5.39
N ALA A 261 7.54 -37.59 -4.93
CA ALA A 261 6.86 -36.53 -4.17
C ALA A 261 5.60 -36.02 -4.90
N SER A 262 5.63 -35.92 -6.23
CA SER A 262 4.47 -35.47 -7.03
C SER A 262 3.24 -36.40 -6.92
N LYS A 263 3.43 -37.65 -6.46
CA LYS A 263 2.33 -38.61 -6.19
C LYS A 263 1.92 -38.65 -4.72
N ALA A 264 2.71 -38.09 -3.81
CA ALA A 264 2.43 -38.09 -2.38
C ALA A 264 1.84 -36.74 -1.92
N LEU A 265 2.38 -35.63 -2.40
CA LEU A 265 1.95 -34.27 -2.01
C LEU A 265 0.46 -34.04 -2.31
N GLY A 266 -0.25 -33.47 -1.30
CA GLY A 266 -1.68 -33.21 -1.35
C GLY A 266 -2.56 -34.47 -1.22
N ARG A 267 -1.98 -35.63 -0.87
CA ARG A 267 -2.71 -36.91 -0.70
C ARG A 267 -2.58 -37.43 0.71
N THR A 268 -3.56 -38.26 1.11
CA THR A 268 -3.59 -38.98 2.38
C THR A 268 -2.77 -40.28 2.29
N ASP A 269 -2.53 -40.94 3.45
CA ASP A 269 -1.91 -42.26 3.48
C ASP A 269 -2.65 -43.28 2.61
N PHE A 270 -3.98 -43.25 2.66
CA PHE A 270 -4.86 -44.17 1.93
C PHE A 270 -4.78 -43.98 0.39
N GLU A 271 -4.45 -42.79 -0.04
CA GLU A 271 -4.29 -42.46 -1.47
C GLU A 271 -2.85 -42.74 -1.97
N VAL A 272 -1.88 -42.75 -1.06
CA VAL A 272 -0.45 -42.89 -1.38
C VAL A 272 -0.01 -44.34 -1.29
N PHE A 273 -0.43 -45.10 -0.26
CA PHE A 273 -0.02 -46.49 -0.03
C PHE A 273 -1.09 -47.43 -0.51
N PRO A 274 -0.73 -48.40 -1.38
CA PRO A 274 -1.70 -49.35 -1.92
C PRO A 274 -2.19 -50.38 -0.92
N GLU A 275 -1.40 -50.62 0.15
CA GLU A 275 -1.72 -51.59 1.22
C GLU A 275 -2.50 -50.86 2.31
N TYR A 276 -3.78 -51.20 2.40
CA TYR A 276 -4.71 -50.56 3.35
C TYR A 276 -4.25 -50.68 4.81
N GLU A 277 -3.72 -51.83 5.23
CA GLU A 277 -3.27 -52.08 6.61
C GLU A 277 -2.15 -51.10 7.04
N ASN A 278 -1.23 -50.80 6.14
CA ASN A 278 -0.17 -49.82 6.39
C ASN A 278 -0.72 -48.39 6.49
N ALA A 279 -1.59 -48.01 5.56
CA ALA A 279 -2.22 -46.70 5.57
C ALA A 279 -3.05 -46.48 6.86
N GLU A 280 -3.82 -47.48 7.28
CA GLU A 280 -4.61 -47.42 8.53
C GLU A 280 -3.72 -47.32 9.77
N LYS A 281 -2.61 -48.06 9.82
CA LYS A 281 -1.62 -47.94 10.90
C LYS A 281 -1.05 -46.51 10.97
N PHE A 282 -0.58 -45.98 9.87
CA PHE A 282 0.03 -44.63 9.81
C PHE A 282 -0.97 -43.57 10.25
N HIS A 283 -2.20 -43.63 9.79
CA HIS A 283 -3.26 -42.71 10.16
C HIS A 283 -3.63 -42.83 11.67
N ARG A 284 -3.69 -44.04 12.25
CA ARG A 284 -3.93 -44.26 13.66
C ARG A 284 -2.82 -43.67 14.51
N ASP A 285 -1.56 -43.88 14.14
CA ASP A 285 -0.42 -43.30 14.83
C ASP A 285 -0.45 -41.77 14.79
N ASP A 286 -0.86 -41.17 13.67
CA ASP A 286 -1.01 -39.72 13.54
C ASP A 286 -2.14 -39.16 14.42
N LEU A 287 -3.27 -39.85 14.51
CA LEU A 287 -4.36 -39.50 15.42
C LEU A 287 -3.92 -39.60 16.90
N GLU A 288 -3.18 -40.64 17.26
CA GLU A 288 -2.65 -40.81 18.61
C GLU A 288 -1.65 -39.70 18.97
N LEU A 289 -0.78 -39.32 18.05
CA LEU A 289 0.15 -38.21 18.23
C LEU A 289 -0.57 -36.86 18.46
N ILE A 290 -1.64 -36.60 17.73
CA ILE A 290 -2.47 -35.41 17.95
C ILE A 290 -3.16 -35.44 19.31
N ARG A 291 -3.67 -36.61 19.71
CA ARG A 291 -4.38 -36.83 20.99
C ARG A 291 -3.46 -36.65 22.19
N THR A 292 -2.29 -37.29 22.18
CA THR A 292 -1.35 -37.33 23.32
C THR A 292 -0.46 -36.10 23.39
N ARG A 293 -0.16 -35.50 22.23
CA ARG A 293 0.84 -34.45 22.01
C ARG A 293 2.26 -34.85 22.44
N GLU A 294 2.48 -36.15 22.66
CA GLU A 294 3.79 -36.68 22.99
C GLU A 294 4.47 -37.22 21.74
N ARG A 295 5.76 -36.95 21.59
CA ARG A 295 6.52 -37.49 20.46
C ARG A 295 6.47 -39.00 20.46
N MET A 296 6.28 -39.60 19.33
CA MET A 296 6.24 -41.04 19.15
C MET A 296 7.52 -41.54 18.50
N GLU A 297 8.11 -42.58 19.08
CA GLU A 297 9.31 -43.21 18.54
C GLU A 297 9.04 -44.71 18.39
N MET A 298 9.28 -45.26 17.20
CA MET A 298 8.99 -46.64 16.89
C MET A 298 10.05 -47.26 15.99
N GLN A 299 10.27 -48.58 16.18
CA GLN A 299 11.10 -49.36 15.28
C GLN A 299 10.23 -50.29 14.45
N GLU A 300 10.52 -50.34 13.17
CA GLU A 300 9.79 -51.18 12.24
C GLU A 300 10.78 -52.00 11.39
N THR A 301 10.48 -53.28 11.23
CA THR A 301 11.25 -54.15 10.35
C THR A 301 10.46 -54.34 9.05
N TYR A 302 11.10 -54.10 7.95
CA TYR A 302 10.53 -54.36 6.61
C TYR A 302 11.50 -55.14 5.76
N VAL A 303 10.98 -55.81 4.75
CA VAL A 303 11.79 -56.53 3.76
C VAL A 303 11.85 -55.73 2.46
N THR A 304 13.07 -55.48 1.98
CA THR A 304 13.26 -54.77 0.71
C THR A 304 12.75 -55.60 -0.48
N ALA A 305 12.58 -55.01 -1.63
CA ALA A 305 12.23 -55.70 -2.86
C ALA A 305 13.28 -56.78 -3.29
N THR A 306 14.49 -56.70 -2.71
CA THR A 306 15.55 -57.69 -2.91
C THR A 306 15.54 -58.80 -1.87
N GLY A 307 14.58 -58.81 -0.94
CA GLY A 307 14.46 -59.82 0.10
C GLY A 307 15.33 -59.57 1.35
N GLU A 308 16.03 -58.44 1.45
CA GLU A 308 16.87 -58.11 2.60
C GLU A 308 16.04 -57.48 3.71
N PRO A 309 16.12 -57.95 4.98
CA PRO A 309 15.49 -57.32 6.10
C PRO A 309 16.19 -55.99 6.44
N ARG A 310 15.43 -54.96 6.67
CA ARG A 310 15.88 -53.65 7.11
C ARG A 310 15.11 -53.20 8.36
N ILE A 311 15.79 -52.46 9.21
CA ILE A 311 15.21 -51.90 10.43
C ILE A 311 15.23 -50.41 10.30
N VAL A 312 14.04 -49.81 10.40
CA VAL A 312 13.85 -48.36 10.33
C VAL A 312 13.42 -47.84 11.68
N GLN A 313 14.09 -46.85 12.18
CA GLN A 313 13.67 -46.04 13.33
C GLN A 313 12.86 -44.87 12.81
N THR A 314 11.64 -44.70 13.33
CA THR A 314 10.75 -43.60 12.98
C THR A 314 10.47 -42.77 14.21
N LEU A 315 10.60 -41.44 14.07
CA LEU A 315 10.22 -40.44 15.02
C LEU A 315 9.10 -39.58 14.43
N LYS A 316 7.96 -39.51 15.11
CA LYS A 316 6.88 -38.57 14.77
C LYS A 316 6.75 -37.51 15.86
N THR A 317 6.63 -36.26 15.52
CA THR A 317 6.48 -35.13 16.43
C THR A 317 5.56 -34.05 15.88
N LEU A 318 5.07 -33.19 16.76
CA LEU A 318 4.24 -32.04 16.40
C LEU A 318 5.08 -30.78 16.32
N VAL A 319 4.86 -30.02 15.27
CA VAL A 319 5.41 -28.67 15.13
C VAL A 319 4.30 -27.65 15.29
N PRO A 320 4.32 -26.86 16.37
CA PRO A 320 3.29 -25.87 16.62
C PRO A 320 3.35 -24.76 15.56
N LEU A 321 2.17 -24.35 15.09
CA LEU A 321 1.98 -23.18 14.24
C LEU A 321 1.04 -22.21 14.95
N GLU A 322 1.30 -20.94 14.82
CA GLU A 322 0.49 -19.90 15.44
C GLU A 322 -0.92 -19.88 14.84
N GLY A 323 -1.93 -19.98 15.69
CA GLY A 323 -3.35 -19.87 15.30
C GLY A 323 -3.96 -21.07 14.59
N ARG A 324 -3.27 -22.24 14.53
CA ARG A 324 -3.80 -23.46 13.91
C ARG A 324 -3.31 -24.75 14.59
N THR A 325 -3.89 -25.87 14.18
CA THR A 325 -3.44 -27.21 14.61
C THR A 325 -1.98 -27.45 14.21
N PRO A 326 -1.16 -28.03 15.13
CA PRO A 326 0.24 -28.32 14.81
C PRO A 326 0.38 -29.29 13.64
N LEU A 327 1.42 -29.10 12.83
CA LEU A 327 1.78 -30.05 11.78
C LEU A 327 2.44 -31.28 12.36
N ILE A 328 2.27 -32.42 11.70
CA ILE A 328 3.00 -33.66 11.99
C ILE A 328 4.27 -33.71 11.16
N ILE A 329 5.42 -33.86 11.80
CA ILE A 329 6.68 -34.18 11.14
C ILE A 329 7.06 -35.61 11.47
N GLY A 330 7.31 -36.43 10.46
CA GLY A 330 7.88 -37.75 10.57
C GLY A 330 9.29 -37.82 9.97
N ILE A 331 10.20 -38.36 10.77
CA ILE A 331 11.59 -38.60 10.36
C ILE A 331 11.90 -40.05 10.56
N SER A 332 12.36 -40.73 9.52
CA SER A 332 12.74 -42.16 9.63
C SER A 332 14.14 -42.37 9.07
N TRP A 333 14.89 -43.26 9.65
CA TRP A 333 16.24 -43.61 9.16
C TRP A 333 16.51 -45.08 9.33
N ASP A 334 17.32 -45.67 8.44
CA ASP A 334 17.74 -47.06 8.46
C ASP A 334 18.83 -47.25 9.52
N ILE A 335 18.53 -48.12 10.52
CA ILE A 335 19.43 -48.48 11.63
C ILE A 335 19.97 -49.90 11.49
N THR A 336 19.75 -50.58 10.40
CA THR A 336 20.12 -51.98 10.17
C THR A 336 21.60 -52.24 10.47
N ASN A 337 22.49 -51.40 10.00
CA ASN A 337 23.94 -51.52 10.22
C ASN A 337 24.32 -51.26 11.68
N ILE A 338 23.63 -50.37 12.37
CA ILE A 338 23.89 -50.03 13.79
C ILE A 338 23.54 -51.21 14.67
N GLN A 339 22.40 -51.90 14.43
CA GLN A 339 21.99 -53.06 15.20
C GLN A 339 22.85 -54.29 14.91
N ASN A 340 23.23 -54.50 13.66
CA ASN A 340 24.12 -55.62 13.31
C ASN A 340 25.50 -55.48 13.94
N LEU A 341 26.05 -54.26 14.09
CA LEU A 341 27.30 -54.01 14.82
C LEU A 341 27.19 -54.30 16.31
N SER A 342 26.02 -53.99 16.97
CA SER A 342 25.81 -54.28 18.38
C SER A 342 25.67 -55.74 18.69
N LEU A 343 25.24 -56.59 17.73
CA LEU A 343 25.14 -58.05 17.86
C LEU A 343 26.49 -58.76 17.73
N ILE A 344 27.50 -58.11 17.15
CA ILE A 344 28.85 -58.69 16.97
C ILE A 344 29.73 -58.46 18.21
N HIS A 345 29.33 -57.57 19.12
CA HIS A 345 30.10 -57.20 20.33
C HIS A 345 29.59 -57.91 21.60
N ILE A 346 28.73 -58.91 21.51
CA ILE A 346 28.35 -59.82 22.59
C ILE A 346 28.94 -61.19 22.29
#